data_f57bda424db3eeed9854904b3a0e8da8
#
_entry.id   f57bda424db3eeed9854904b3a0e8da8
#
_cell.length_a   1.000
_cell.length_b   1.000
_cell.length_c   1.000
_cell.angle_alpha   90.00
_cell.angle_beta   90.00
_cell.angle_gamma   90.00
#
_symmetry.space_group_name_H-M   'P 1'
#
loop_
_entity.id
_entity.type
_entity.pdbx_description
1 polymer ?
#
loop_
_entity_poly.entity_id
_entity_poly.type
_entity_poly.pdbx_seq_one_letter_code
_entity_poly.pdbx_strand_id
1 'polypeptide(L)'
;MQAGFQCFNDAGGFQIDGVYPQFVLRRKFDVATNYWNNGEAIGYSDVFISVGDDEIVALSSATPCAVTYKQGGYLRLVSQGYTGTVITVYVFGAITSAGGGMGIQVFNASGSVIFDSAQKPLVMIGFPTGEGSFVYNGSRTYAAICVNQYMTVRDTRGGGGYETQRLEITQGMVKSISGGVNISNIKVYDTTNYFDPGQTDLDRTIPAGTPNRHIIVDVTNF
;
A
#
# COMPACT_ATOMS: atom_id res chain seq x y z
N MET A 1 21.65 -15.55 32.62
CA MET A 1 21.99 -15.59 31.20
C MET A 1 20.70 -15.96 30.47
N GLN A 2 20.16 -15.08 29.67
CA GLN A 2 18.95 -15.38 28.88
C GLN A 2 19.41 -16.22 27.68
N ALA A 3 19.01 -17.48 27.62
CA ALA A 3 19.26 -18.32 26.45
C ALA A 3 18.32 -17.84 25.34
N GLY A 4 18.88 -17.39 24.22
CA GLY A 4 18.13 -16.94 23.07
C GLY A 4 18.59 -17.67 21.81
N PHE A 5 17.67 -17.90 20.88
CA PHE A 5 17.98 -18.39 19.55
C PHE A 5 18.01 -17.20 18.60
N GLN A 6 19.07 -17.08 17.81
CA GLN A 6 19.22 -16.07 16.78
C GLN A 6 19.61 -16.76 15.49
N CYS A 7 18.96 -16.39 14.37
CA CYS A 7 19.28 -16.90 13.06
C CYS A 7 19.66 -15.70 12.15
N PHE A 8 20.75 -15.87 11.42
CA PHE A 8 21.25 -14.88 10.47
C PHE A 8 21.26 -15.50 9.08
N ASN A 9 21.08 -14.68 8.04
CA ASN A 9 21.32 -15.10 6.67
C ASN A 9 22.81 -15.05 6.35
N ASP A 10 23.22 -15.54 5.15
CA ASP A 10 24.61 -15.60 4.69
C ASP A 10 25.27 -14.19 4.59
N ALA A 11 24.47 -13.14 4.50
CA ALA A 11 24.94 -11.75 4.50
C ALA A 11 25.03 -11.14 5.91
N GLY A 12 24.81 -11.92 6.98
CA GLY A 12 24.83 -11.47 8.37
C GLY A 12 23.56 -10.70 8.77
N GLY A 13 22.52 -10.70 7.93
CA GLY A 13 21.24 -10.07 8.24
C GLY A 13 20.43 -10.92 9.22
N PHE A 14 19.84 -10.26 10.18
CA PHE A 14 19.06 -10.86 11.25
C PHE A 14 17.74 -11.43 10.69
N GLN A 15 17.41 -12.67 10.94
CA GLN A 15 16.18 -13.29 10.45
C GLN A 15 15.19 -13.69 11.54
N ILE A 16 15.69 -14.19 12.67
CA ILE A 16 14.87 -14.63 13.79
C ILE A 16 15.53 -14.17 15.07
N ASP A 17 14.76 -13.53 15.91
CA ASP A 17 15.19 -13.05 17.21
C ASP A 17 14.21 -13.57 18.28
N GLY A 18 14.74 -13.84 19.47
CA GLY A 18 13.95 -14.36 20.59
C GLY A 18 12.99 -13.35 21.24
N VAL A 19 12.90 -12.13 20.73
CA VAL A 19 12.13 -11.03 21.32
C VAL A 19 10.97 -10.58 20.45
N TYR A 20 11.21 -10.40 19.14
CA TYR A 20 10.22 -9.80 18.24
C TYR A 20 9.46 -10.87 17.45
N PRO A 21 8.12 -10.82 17.45
CA PRO A 21 7.31 -11.76 16.69
C PRO A 21 7.49 -11.52 15.19
N GLN A 22 7.57 -12.61 14.43
CA GLN A 22 7.59 -12.58 12.99
C GLN A 22 6.27 -12.04 12.46
N PHE A 23 6.33 -11.20 11.41
CA PHE A 23 5.15 -10.85 10.64
C PHE A 23 4.87 -11.93 9.61
N VAL A 24 3.66 -12.43 9.61
CA VAL A 24 3.19 -13.52 8.75
C VAL A 24 1.93 -13.11 7.99
N LEU A 25 1.67 -13.77 6.87
CA LEU A 25 0.43 -13.60 6.13
C LEU A 25 -0.74 -14.11 6.97
N ARG A 26 -1.66 -13.21 7.31
CA ARG A 26 -2.91 -13.54 8.01
C ARG A 26 -4.02 -13.89 7.03
N ARG A 27 -4.13 -13.14 5.93
CA ARG A 27 -5.14 -13.35 4.90
C ARG A 27 -4.71 -12.77 3.55
N LYS A 28 -5.19 -13.39 2.49
CA LYS A 28 -5.09 -12.92 1.11
C LYS A 28 -6.48 -12.98 0.50
N PHE A 29 -6.87 -11.94 -0.22
CA PHE A 29 -8.14 -11.90 -0.93
C PHE A 29 -8.08 -10.90 -2.07
N ASP A 30 -8.95 -11.10 -3.06
CA ASP A 30 -9.19 -10.15 -4.11
C ASP A 30 -10.41 -9.30 -3.77
N VAL A 31 -10.32 -8.00 -4.03
CA VAL A 31 -11.43 -7.07 -3.87
C VAL A 31 -11.60 -6.28 -5.16
N ALA A 32 -12.84 -6.17 -5.62
CA ALA A 32 -13.19 -5.32 -6.74
C ALA A 32 -13.63 -3.94 -6.26
N THR A 33 -13.14 -2.89 -6.91
CA THR A 33 -13.62 -1.53 -6.65
C THR A 33 -15.10 -1.44 -7.01
N ASN A 34 -15.89 -0.76 -6.20
CA ASN A 34 -17.36 -0.75 -6.32
C ASN A 34 -17.99 0.64 -6.41
N TYR A 35 -17.20 1.68 -6.21
CA TYR A 35 -17.67 3.06 -6.33
C TYR A 35 -16.81 3.82 -7.33
N TRP A 36 -17.43 4.60 -8.21
CA TRP A 36 -16.77 5.44 -9.18
C TRP A 36 -16.87 6.92 -8.81
N ASN A 37 -15.73 7.54 -8.60
CA ASN A 37 -15.62 8.98 -8.40
C ASN A 37 -15.38 9.64 -9.76
N ASN A 38 -16.43 10.19 -10.32
CA ASN A 38 -16.39 10.80 -11.64
C ASN A 38 -15.86 12.24 -11.53
N GLY A 39 -14.67 12.47 -12.09
CA GLY A 39 -14.21 13.82 -12.46
C GLY A 39 -14.60 14.10 -13.92
N GLU A 40 -14.59 15.36 -14.34
CA GLU A 40 -14.95 15.74 -15.71
C GLU A 40 -14.02 15.10 -16.76
N ALA A 41 -12.72 15.05 -16.48
CA ALA A 41 -11.72 14.51 -17.40
C ALA A 41 -11.15 13.16 -16.94
N ILE A 42 -10.97 12.97 -15.64
CA ILE A 42 -10.36 11.79 -15.05
C ILE A 42 -11.10 11.46 -13.76
N GLY A 43 -11.40 10.19 -13.56
CA GLY A 43 -11.99 9.65 -12.35
C GLY A 43 -11.18 8.48 -11.80
N TYR A 44 -11.57 8.02 -10.64
CA TYR A 44 -10.99 6.84 -10.00
C TYR A 44 -12.10 5.98 -9.37
N SER A 45 -11.83 4.70 -9.24
CA SER A 45 -12.72 3.82 -8.50
C SER A 45 -12.12 3.46 -7.14
N ASP A 46 -12.99 3.18 -6.17
CA ASP A 46 -12.54 2.83 -4.83
C ASP A 46 -13.32 1.67 -4.19
N VAL A 47 -12.80 1.20 -3.09
CA VAL A 47 -13.41 0.21 -2.21
C VAL A 47 -12.84 0.34 -0.80
N PHE A 48 -13.64 0.03 0.21
CA PHE A 48 -13.22 -0.03 1.61
C PHE A 48 -13.02 -1.48 2.04
N ILE A 49 -11.91 -1.74 2.76
CA ILE A 49 -11.63 -3.04 3.37
C ILE A 49 -11.43 -2.87 4.88
N SER A 50 -11.80 -3.88 5.66
CA SER A 50 -11.54 -3.89 7.11
C SER A 50 -10.12 -4.38 7.40
N VAL A 51 -9.39 -3.67 8.26
CA VAL A 51 -7.99 -3.97 8.64
C VAL A 51 -7.79 -3.67 10.12
N GLY A 52 -7.13 -4.57 10.84
CA GLY A 52 -6.75 -4.37 12.23
C GLY A 52 -5.68 -3.28 12.39
N ASP A 53 -5.55 -2.73 13.59
CA ASP A 53 -4.55 -1.69 13.87
C ASP A 53 -3.11 -2.23 13.87
N ASP A 54 -2.94 -3.52 14.13
CA ASP A 54 -1.67 -4.25 14.11
C ASP A 54 -1.38 -4.94 12.76
N GLU A 55 -2.18 -4.65 11.74
CA GLU A 55 -2.06 -5.24 10.42
C GLU A 55 -1.40 -4.29 9.42
N ILE A 56 -0.58 -4.88 8.55
CA ILE A 56 0.10 -4.22 7.42
C ILE A 56 -0.49 -4.76 6.13
N VAL A 57 -0.75 -3.87 5.18
CA VAL A 57 -1.36 -4.23 3.90
C VAL A 57 -0.39 -4.02 2.76
N ALA A 58 -0.20 -5.06 1.94
CA ALA A 58 0.46 -4.98 0.65
C ALA A 58 -0.55 -5.16 -0.48
N LEU A 59 -0.39 -4.39 -1.55
CA LEU A 59 -1.28 -4.39 -2.70
C LEU A 59 -0.57 -4.90 -3.96
N SER A 60 -1.32 -5.64 -4.77
CA SER A 60 -0.92 -6.06 -6.11
C SER A 60 -2.11 -5.89 -7.05
N SER A 61 -1.93 -5.21 -8.17
CA SER A 61 -2.95 -5.03 -9.20
C SER A 61 -2.32 -4.78 -10.56
N ALA A 62 -2.96 -5.25 -11.62
CA ALA A 62 -2.58 -4.93 -12.99
C ALA A 62 -2.88 -3.46 -13.37
N THR A 63 -3.72 -2.78 -12.59
CA THR A 63 -4.07 -1.37 -12.74
C THR A 63 -3.45 -0.58 -11.59
N PRO A 64 -2.96 0.66 -11.81
CA PRO A 64 -2.44 1.48 -10.73
C PRO A 64 -3.42 1.60 -9.58
N CYS A 65 -2.96 1.31 -8.37
CA CYS A 65 -3.76 1.37 -7.15
C CYS A 65 -2.97 1.94 -5.97
N ALA A 66 -3.68 2.38 -4.96
CA ALA A 66 -3.09 2.95 -3.76
C ALA A 66 -3.99 2.80 -2.53
N VAL A 67 -3.38 2.93 -1.36
CA VAL A 67 -4.09 3.16 -0.10
C VAL A 67 -4.21 4.67 0.09
N THR A 68 -5.39 5.22 0.29
CA THR A 68 -5.55 6.67 0.46
C THR A 68 -5.84 7.10 1.88
N TYR A 69 -6.37 6.18 2.69
CA TYR A 69 -6.95 6.61 3.95
C TYR A 69 -7.17 5.43 4.89
N LYS A 70 -6.87 5.58 6.18
CA LYS A 70 -7.20 4.63 7.24
C LYS A 70 -7.99 5.34 8.32
N GLN A 71 -9.20 4.89 8.61
CA GLN A 71 -10.01 5.38 9.72
C GLN A 71 -10.91 4.28 10.27
N GLY A 72 -10.98 4.19 11.61
CA GLY A 72 -11.94 3.32 12.30
C GLY A 72 -11.84 1.84 11.91
N GLY A 73 -10.63 1.33 11.64
CA GLY A 73 -10.42 -0.05 11.20
C GLY A 73 -10.72 -0.32 9.73
N TYR A 74 -10.91 0.74 8.92
CA TYR A 74 -11.10 0.63 7.47
C TYR A 74 -9.96 1.28 6.71
N LEU A 75 -9.56 0.64 5.62
CA LEU A 75 -8.65 1.17 4.60
C LEU A 75 -9.44 1.45 3.33
N ARG A 76 -9.29 2.65 2.78
CA ARG A 76 -9.79 2.97 1.45
C ARG A 76 -8.71 2.66 0.42
N LEU A 77 -9.04 1.77 -0.51
CA LEU A 77 -8.23 1.47 -1.68
C LEU A 77 -8.80 2.21 -2.87
N VAL A 78 -7.94 2.81 -3.66
CA VAL A 78 -8.31 3.49 -4.90
C VAL A 78 -7.58 2.89 -6.08
N SER A 79 -8.20 2.93 -7.25
CA SER A 79 -7.60 2.52 -8.51
C SER A 79 -7.90 3.52 -9.61
N GLN A 80 -6.95 3.71 -10.52
CA GLN A 80 -7.16 4.49 -11.74
C GLN A 80 -8.15 3.80 -12.73
N GLY A 81 -8.45 2.51 -12.52
CA GLY A 81 -9.42 1.77 -13.32
C GLY A 81 -10.88 2.08 -12.96
N TYR A 82 -11.80 1.63 -13.82
CA TYR A 82 -13.24 1.70 -13.56
C TYR A 82 -13.66 0.76 -12.41
N THR A 83 -14.91 0.89 -11.97
CA THR A 83 -15.54 -0.07 -11.05
C THR A 83 -15.38 -1.50 -11.56
N GLY A 84 -15.14 -2.43 -10.64
CA GLY A 84 -14.80 -3.81 -10.98
C GLY A 84 -13.30 -4.06 -11.16
N THR A 85 -12.44 -3.01 -11.03
CA THR A 85 -10.99 -3.22 -11.01
C THR A 85 -10.58 -4.06 -9.82
N VAL A 86 -9.89 -5.17 -10.08
CA VAL A 86 -9.47 -6.11 -9.03
C VAL A 86 -8.13 -5.68 -8.44
N ILE A 87 -8.10 -5.65 -7.12
CA ILE A 87 -6.90 -5.43 -6.30
C ILE A 87 -6.72 -6.66 -5.42
N THR A 88 -5.58 -7.33 -5.54
CA THR A 88 -5.20 -8.40 -4.61
C THR A 88 -4.59 -7.78 -3.36
N VAL A 89 -5.14 -8.13 -2.22
CA VAL A 89 -4.77 -7.61 -0.91
C VAL A 89 -4.09 -8.72 -0.11
N TYR A 90 -2.90 -8.44 0.40
CA TYR A 90 -2.16 -9.29 1.32
C TYR A 90 -2.10 -8.59 2.67
N VAL A 91 -2.64 -9.21 3.70
CA VAL A 91 -2.67 -8.66 5.06
C VAL A 91 -1.71 -9.45 5.93
N PHE A 92 -0.73 -8.75 6.47
CA PHE A 92 0.29 -9.29 7.36
C PHE A 92 0.08 -8.77 8.78
N GLY A 93 0.42 -9.58 9.75
CA GLY A 93 0.43 -9.19 11.17
C GLY A 93 1.41 -10.04 11.95
N ALA A 94 1.68 -9.63 13.18
CA ALA A 94 2.53 -10.39 14.08
C ALA A 94 1.94 -11.79 14.31
N ILE A 95 2.78 -12.82 14.35
CA ILE A 95 2.35 -14.17 14.69
C ILE A 95 1.72 -14.20 16.08
N THR A 96 0.53 -14.79 16.21
CA THR A 96 -0.21 -14.83 17.47
C THR A 96 -0.42 -16.27 17.99
N SER A 97 -0.30 -17.25 17.10
CA SER A 97 -0.46 -18.67 17.43
C SER A 97 0.43 -19.51 16.54
N ALA A 98 0.87 -20.64 17.06
CA ALA A 98 1.56 -21.64 16.24
C ALA A 98 0.60 -22.20 15.18
N GLY A 99 1.10 -22.35 13.96
CA GLY A 99 0.42 -23.12 12.91
C GLY A 99 0.45 -24.62 13.23
N GLY A 100 -0.47 -25.36 12.62
CA GLY A 100 -0.42 -26.83 12.68
C GLY A 100 0.62 -27.36 11.69
N GLY A 101 1.30 -28.45 12.04
CA GLY A 101 2.19 -29.16 11.13
C GLY A 101 3.59 -29.43 11.69
N MET A 102 4.44 -30.04 10.86
CA MET A 102 5.85 -30.23 11.18
C MET A 102 6.66 -29.00 10.81
N GLY A 103 7.55 -28.58 11.69
CA GLY A 103 8.40 -27.42 11.44
C GLY A 103 9.17 -26.97 12.68
N ILE A 104 9.84 -25.85 12.56
CA ILE A 104 10.54 -25.21 13.65
C ILE A 104 9.63 -24.11 14.23
N GLN A 105 9.43 -24.14 15.53
CA GLN A 105 8.73 -23.11 16.28
C GLN A 105 9.67 -22.52 17.34
N VAL A 106 9.64 -21.23 17.48
CA VAL A 106 10.41 -20.51 18.52
C VAL A 106 9.44 -19.76 19.41
N PHE A 107 9.63 -19.90 20.71
CA PHE A 107 8.82 -19.24 21.73
C PHE A 107 9.68 -18.26 22.51
N ASN A 108 9.10 -17.16 22.95
CA ASN A 108 9.75 -16.23 23.87
C ASN A 108 9.73 -16.78 25.30
N ALA A 109 10.33 -16.04 26.23
CA ALA A 109 10.41 -16.44 27.63
C ALA A 109 9.03 -16.54 28.34
N SER A 110 8.00 -15.90 27.79
CA SER A 110 6.62 -16.00 28.30
C SER A 110 5.81 -17.14 27.64
N GLY A 111 6.42 -17.92 26.76
CA GLY A 111 5.75 -19.01 26.05
C GLY A 111 4.93 -18.60 24.84
N SER A 112 5.00 -17.34 24.41
CA SER A 112 4.34 -16.89 23.19
C SER A 112 5.18 -17.26 21.97
N VAL A 113 4.52 -17.74 20.90
CA VAL A 113 5.20 -18.05 19.65
C VAL A 113 5.68 -16.75 19.01
N ILE A 114 6.92 -16.74 18.54
CA ILE A 114 7.56 -15.60 17.86
C ILE A 114 7.98 -15.95 16.45
N PHE A 115 8.14 -17.23 16.14
CA PHE A 115 8.44 -17.76 14.82
C PHE A 115 7.80 -19.12 14.64
N ASP A 116 7.30 -19.37 13.42
CA ASP A 116 6.82 -20.69 12.99
C ASP A 116 7.10 -20.88 11.50
N SER A 117 7.91 -21.88 11.17
CA SER A 117 8.29 -22.20 9.79
C SER A 117 7.13 -22.69 8.91
N ALA A 118 6.01 -23.09 9.50
CA ALA A 118 4.81 -23.50 8.78
C ALA A 118 3.97 -22.30 8.31
N GLN A 119 4.23 -21.09 8.83
CA GLN A 119 3.54 -19.88 8.43
C GLN A 119 4.32 -19.13 7.33
N LYS A 120 3.62 -18.37 6.52
CA LYS A 120 4.20 -17.62 5.41
C LYS A 120 4.71 -16.25 5.90
N PRO A 121 6.04 -16.06 6.00
CA PRO A 121 6.62 -14.83 6.53
C PRO A 121 6.47 -13.66 5.56
N LEU A 122 6.44 -12.45 6.10
CA LEU A 122 6.62 -11.23 5.33
C LEU A 122 8.07 -11.14 4.84
N VAL A 123 8.30 -11.32 3.54
CA VAL A 123 9.62 -11.23 2.92
C VAL A 123 9.78 -9.91 2.19
N MET A 124 10.49 -8.98 2.81
CA MET A 124 10.81 -7.67 2.23
C MET A 124 12.05 -7.77 1.35
N ILE A 125 11.97 -7.29 0.11
CA ILE A 125 13.04 -7.41 -0.88
C ILE A 125 13.55 -6.08 -1.42
N GLY A 126 12.87 -4.97 -1.18
CA GLY A 126 13.27 -3.66 -1.66
C GLY A 126 12.54 -2.52 -1.00
N PHE A 127 13.18 -1.37 -1.02
CA PHE A 127 12.71 -0.12 -0.40
C PHE A 127 12.77 1.03 -1.41
N PRO A 128 12.03 0.97 -2.52
CA PRO A 128 12.07 2.01 -3.54
C PRO A 128 11.56 3.35 -3.00
N THR A 129 12.17 4.42 -3.49
CA THR A 129 11.78 5.80 -3.22
C THR A 129 11.58 6.51 -4.54
N GLY A 130 10.47 7.26 -4.67
CA GLY A 130 10.12 7.99 -5.90
C GLY A 130 9.39 7.12 -6.92
N GLU A 131 9.42 7.59 -8.17
CA GLU A 131 8.76 6.94 -9.31
C GLU A 131 9.73 6.04 -10.07
N GLY A 132 9.22 5.02 -10.72
CA GLY A 132 10.00 4.13 -11.57
C GLY A 132 9.46 2.71 -11.64
N SER A 133 10.10 1.89 -12.48
CA SER A 133 9.90 0.45 -12.54
C SER A 133 11.00 -0.26 -11.78
N PHE A 134 10.62 -1.03 -10.78
CA PHE A 134 11.52 -1.77 -9.91
C PHE A 134 11.34 -3.25 -10.17
N VAL A 135 12.27 -3.82 -10.93
CA VAL A 135 12.27 -5.24 -11.35
C VAL A 135 13.28 -6.00 -10.51
N TYR A 136 12.89 -7.15 -9.97
CA TYR A 136 13.70 -8.00 -9.12
C TYR A 136 13.96 -9.38 -9.77
N ASN A 137 12.91 -10.18 -9.93
CA ASN A 137 13.01 -11.51 -10.55
C ASN A 137 11.75 -11.82 -11.36
N GLY A 138 11.91 -12.05 -12.67
CA GLY A 138 10.80 -12.24 -13.62
C GLY A 138 9.91 -13.46 -13.35
N SER A 139 10.38 -14.43 -12.58
CA SER A 139 9.60 -15.62 -12.21
C SER A 139 8.78 -15.47 -10.93
N ARG A 140 8.85 -14.30 -10.28
CA ARG A 140 8.21 -14.05 -8.99
C ARG A 140 7.12 -12.98 -9.08
N THR A 141 6.21 -13.03 -8.12
CA THR A 141 5.12 -12.07 -7.95
C THR A 141 5.40 -11.15 -6.76
N TYR A 142 5.14 -9.88 -6.93
CA TYR A 142 5.42 -8.87 -5.92
C TYR A 142 4.20 -8.02 -5.61
N ALA A 143 4.12 -7.59 -4.35
CA ALA A 143 3.17 -6.61 -3.87
C ALA A 143 3.91 -5.44 -3.20
N ALA A 144 3.24 -4.32 -3.03
CA ALA A 144 3.84 -3.15 -2.40
C ALA A 144 3.06 -2.72 -1.15
N ILE A 145 3.79 -2.48 -0.07
CA ILE A 145 3.31 -1.78 1.13
C ILE A 145 3.61 -0.30 0.94
N CYS A 146 2.60 0.55 1.05
CA CYS A 146 2.79 2.00 1.05
C CYS A 146 3.25 2.46 2.44
N VAL A 147 4.48 2.97 2.53
CA VAL A 147 5.02 3.55 3.76
C VAL A 147 4.74 5.05 3.81
N ASN A 148 4.91 5.71 2.67
CA ASN A 148 4.61 7.11 2.50
C ASN A 148 4.13 7.36 1.07
N GLN A 149 3.07 8.13 0.94
CA GLN A 149 2.42 8.38 -0.33
C GLN A 149 2.55 9.83 -0.74
N TYR A 150 3.00 10.03 -1.97
CA TYR A 150 2.90 11.31 -2.62
C TYR A 150 1.42 11.63 -2.88
N MET A 151 0.98 12.81 -2.48
CA MET A 151 -0.30 13.36 -2.85
C MET A 151 -0.17 14.87 -3.02
N THR A 152 -0.59 15.38 -4.17
CA THR A 152 -0.78 16.81 -4.38
C THR A 152 -2.23 17.10 -4.66
N VAL A 153 -2.72 18.16 -4.08
CA VAL A 153 -3.99 18.78 -4.43
C VAL A 153 -3.67 20.15 -4.98
N ARG A 154 -4.01 20.38 -6.24
CA ARG A 154 -3.86 21.66 -6.90
C ARG A 154 -5.25 22.24 -7.13
N ASP A 155 -5.47 23.39 -6.54
CA ASP A 155 -6.68 24.19 -6.71
C ASP A 155 -6.26 25.46 -7.47
N THR A 156 -6.74 25.63 -8.68
CA THR A 156 -6.42 26.81 -9.51
C THR A 156 -7.69 27.50 -9.94
N ARG A 157 -7.70 28.83 -9.82
CA ARG A 157 -8.79 29.66 -10.30
C ARG A 157 -8.40 30.36 -11.59
N GLY A 158 -9.30 30.35 -12.57
CA GLY A 158 -9.14 31.06 -13.84
C GLY A 158 -9.94 32.36 -13.82
N GLY A 159 -9.32 33.48 -14.17
CA GLY A 159 -10.01 34.77 -14.32
C GLY A 159 -10.58 34.91 -15.73
N GLY A 160 -11.85 35.32 -15.82
CA GLY A 160 -12.52 35.65 -17.08
C GLY A 160 -14.04 35.51 -16.94
N GLY A 161 -14.73 36.52 -16.42
CA GLY A 161 -16.19 36.67 -16.46
C GLY A 161 -17.04 35.64 -15.73
N TYR A 162 -16.55 34.41 -15.59
CA TYR A 162 -17.03 33.34 -14.72
C TYR A 162 -15.81 32.79 -14.01
N GLU A 163 -15.80 32.83 -12.69
CA GLU A 163 -14.72 32.21 -11.92
C GLU A 163 -14.82 30.69 -11.99
N THR A 164 -13.86 30.06 -12.64
CA THR A 164 -13.74 28.62 -12.69
C THR A 164 -12.69 28.15 -11.69
N GLN A 165 -13.04 27.20 -10.85
CA GLN A 165 -12.10 26.51 -9.97
C GLN A 165 -11.80 25.14 -10.56
N ARG A 166 -10.53 24.85 -10.78
CA ARG A 166 -10.07 23.53 -11.20
C ARG A 166 -9.39 22.83 -10.03
N LEU A 167 -9.93 21.70 -9.66
CA LEU A 167 -9.37 20.81 -8.63
C LEU A 167 -8.68 19.63 -9.29
N GLU A 168 -7.38 19.54 -9.13
CA GLU A 168 -6.58 18.39 -9.57
C GLU A 168 -6.02 17.65 -8.36
N ILE A 169 -6.16 16.32 -8.35
CA ILE A 169 -5.55 15.44 -7.35
C ILE A 169 -4.60 14.49 -8.08
N THR A 170 -3.33 14.55 -7.70
CA THR A 170 -2.31 13.60 -8.15
C THR A 170 -1.86 12.76 -6.97
N GLN A 171 -1.76 11.45 -7.17
CA GLN A 171 -1.46 10.49 -6.12
C GLN A 171 -0.42 9.47 -6.58
N GLY A 172 0.48 9.11 -5.67
CA GLY A 172 1.41 8.01 -5.88
C GLY A 172 0.68 6.68 -5.88
N MET A 173 0.82 5.92 -6.94
CA MET A 173 0.17 4.63 -7.12
C MET A 173 1.17 3.54 -7.49
N VAL A 174 0.83 2.32 -7.14
CA VAL A 174 1.60 1.12 -7.47
C VAL A 174 0.82 0.26 -8.46
N LYS A 175 1.55 -0.32 -9.41
CA LYS A 175 1.05 -1.30 -10.38
C LYS A 175 1.99 -2.48 -10.44
N SER A 176 1.47 -3.69 -10.42
CA SER A 176 2.25 -4.91 -10.63
C SER A 176 2.68 -5.04 -12.08
N ILE A 177 3.95 -5.38 -12.28
CA ILE A 177 4.54 -5.69 -13.58
C ILE A 177 5.22 -7.06 -13.50
N SER A 178 5.64 -7.61 -14.65
CA SER A 178 6.38 -8.87 -14.66
C SER A 178 7.66 -8.77 -13.84
N GLY A 179 7.75 -9.57 -12.79
CA GLY A 179 8.90 -9.63 -11.89
C GLY A 179 9.16 -8.40 -11.05
N GLY A 180 8.17 -7.53 -10.84
CA GLY A 180 8.36 -6.31 -10.08
C GLY A 180 7.11 -5.46 -9.90
N VAL A 181 7.34 -4.18 -9.62
CA VAL A 181 6.31 -3.16 -9.48
C VAL A 181 6.70 -1.88 -10.21
N ASN A 182 5.70 -1.15 -10.70
CA ASN A 182 5.86 0.22 -11.17
C ASN A 182 5.21 1.16 -10.17
N ILE A 183 5.91 2.22 -9.80
CA ILE A 183 5.44 3.31 -8.95
C ILE A 183 5.37 4.57 -9.79
N SER A 184 4.23 5.24 -9.81
CA SER A 184 4.03 6.46 -10.58
C SER A 184 3.09 7.43 -9.89
N ASN A 185 3.32 8.73 -10.09
CA ASN A 185 2.39 9.76 -9.66
C ASN A 185 1.33 9.95 -10.74
N ILE A 186 0.11 9.65 -10.40
CA ILE A 186 -1.01 9.62 -11.33
C ILE A 186 -2.03 10.67 -10.94
N LYS A 187 -2.45 11.47 -11.91
CA LYS A 187 -3.62 12.33 -11.74
C LYS A 187 -4.84 11.44 -11.64
N VAL A 188 -5.49 11.44 -10.47
CA VAL A 188 -6.64 10.59 -10.16
C VAL A 188 -7.96 11.34 -10.23
N TYR A 189 -7.91 12.67 -10.13
CA TYR A 189 -9.10 13.51 -10.17
C TYR A 189 -8.80 14.83 -10.85
N ASP A 190 -9.68 15.27 -11.71
CA ASP A 190 -9.62 16.56 -12.41
C ASP A 190 -11.05 17.02 -12.68
N THR A 191 -11.44 18.10 -12.05
CA THR A 191 -12.78 18.69 -12.23
C THR A 191 -12.70 20.21 -12.27
N THR A 192 -13.58 20.82 -13.04
CA THR A 192 -13.75 22.27 -13.11
C THR A 192 -15.14 22.61 -12.57
N ASN A 193 -15.19 23.40 -11.53
CA ASN A 193 -16.42 23.92 -10.96
C ASN A 193 -16.58 25.39 -11.30
N TYR A 194 -17.82 25.83 -11.52
CA TYR A 194 -18.17 27.24 -11.69
C TYR A 194 -18.60 27.80 -10.33
N PHE A 195 -18.02 28.93 -9.95
CA PHE A 195 -18.32 29.61 -8.68
C PHE A 195 -18.93 30.98 -8.91
N ASP A 196 -19.72 31.42 -7.93
CA ASP A 196 -20.28 32.75 -7.90
C ASP A 196 -19.16 33.81 -7.63
N PRO A 197 -19.10 34.92 -8.39
CA PRO A 197 -18.12 35.96 -8.17
C PRO A 197 -18.35 36.65 -6.82
N GLY A 198 -17.60 36.29 -5.83
CA GLY A 198 -17.68 36.82 -4.46
C GLY A 198 -17.03 35.97 -3.39
N GLN A 199 -16.63 34.77 -3.68
CA GLN A 199 -15.84 33.94 -2.75
C GLN A 199 -14.35 34.18 -2.96
N THR A 200 -13.69 34.61 -1.87
CA THR A 200 -12.26 34.93 -1.83
C THR A 200 -11.36 33.76 -2.21
N ASP A 201 -10.36 34.08 -3.00
CA ASP A 201 -9.29 33.24 -3.51
C ASP A 201 -8.69 32.25 -2.53
N LEU A 202 -8.65 31.01 -2.95
CA LEU A 202 -7.76 30.01 -2.40
C LEU A 202 -7.03 29.30 -3.56
N ASP A 203 -6.06 29.97 -4.15
CA ASP A 203 -5.03 29.28 -4.93
C ASP A 203 -4.20 28.45 -3.94
N ARG A 204 -4.65 27.22 -3.68
CA ARG A 204 -4.07 26.36 -2.67
C ARG A 204 -3.44 25.16 -3.33
N THR A 205 -2.16 25.26 -3.63
CA THR A 205 -1.35 24.08 -3.87
C THR A 205 -0.94 23.52 -2.51
N ILE A 206 -1.45 22.37 -2.13
CA ILE A 206 -0.86 21.60 -1.04
C ILE A 206 0.41 21.00 -1.64
N PRO A 207 1.61 21.46 -1.19
CA PRO A 207 2.85 21.01 -1.78
C PRO A 207 2.94 19.47 -1.62
N ALA A 208 3.54 18.87 -2.62
CA ALA A 208 3.88 17.46 -2.57
C ALA A 208 4.56 17.14 -1.24
N GLY A 209 3.97 16.23 -0.51
CA GLY A 209 4.62 15.62 0.63
C GLY A 209 5.94 14.97 0.21
N THR A 210 6.60 14.35 1.14
CA THR A 210 7.77 13.50 0.92
C THR A 210 7.53 12.52 -0.26
N PRO A 211 8.56 12.18 -1.04
CA PRO A 211 8.41 11.27 -2.17
C PRO A 211 7.81 9.94 -1.76
N ASN A 212 7.16 9.26 -2.70
CA ASN A 212 6.66 7.90 -2.51
C ASN A 212 7.72 7.00 -1.89
N ARG A 213 7.36 6.31 -0.82
CA ARG A 213 8.19 5.26 -0.22
C ARG A 213 7.36 4.00 -0.09
N HIS A 214 7.90 2.92 -0.59
CA HIS A 214 7.25 1.62 -0.54
C HIS A 214 8.20 0.56 0.00
N ILE A 215 7.62 -0.50 0.54
CA ILE A 215 8.33 -1.75 0.81
C ILE A 215 7.79 -2.77 -0.18
N ILE A 216 8.68 -3.36 -0.95
CA ILE A 216 8.30 -4.41 -1.90
C ILE A 216 8.44 -5.76 -1.21
N VAL A 217 7.40 -6.56 -1.32
CA VAL A 217 7.30 -7.88 -0.70
C VAL A 217 7.15 -8.97 -1.76
N ASP A 218 7.83 -10.08 -1.55
CA ASP A 218 7.68 -11.28 -2.36
C ASP A 218 6.43 -12.05 -1.91
N VAL A 219 5.49 -12.21 -2.81
CA VAL A 219 4.19 -12.88 -2.57
C VAL A 219 3.99 -14.09 -3.49
N THR A 220 5.07 -14.63 -4.05
CA THR A 220 5.03 -15.68 -5.08
C THR A 220 4.31 -16.95 -4.61
N ASN A 221 4.45 -17.33 -3.36
CA ASN A 221 3.89 -18.56 -2.81
C ASN A 221 2.69 -18.31 -1.85
N PHE A 222 2.04 -17.19 -1.99
CA PHE A 222 0.94 -16.78 -1.11
C PHE A 222 -0.43 -17.01 -1.73
#